data_8531fdd0ee2d2c6fc9afcb5d01ae4949
#
_entry.id   8531fdd0ee2d2c6fc9afcb5d01ae4949
#
_cell.length_a   1.000
_cell.length_b   1.000
_cell.length_c   1.000
_cell.angle_alpha   90.00
_cell.angle_beta   90.00
_cell.angle_gamma   90.00
#
_symmetry.space_group_name_H-M   'P 1'
#
loop_
_entity.id
_entity.type
_entity.pdbx_description
1 polymer ?
#
loop_
_entity_poly.entity_id
_entity_poly.type
_entity_poly.pdbx_seq_one_letter_code
_entity_poly.pdbx_strand_id
1 'polypeptide(L)'
;MSTRRRLDAELVRRGLAPSRTQAQQDISAGRVLVGGSLALKPTRLVDAGEPIVVQGPGPRFVSRAGAKLDAALERFDVAVAGVRVLDAGASTGGFSDCLLQRGVAEIIAVDVGYGQLHERVGGDPRVRVVDRTNVRDLDPAVAGDPVDLVTADLSFISLRLVLDALFGVLRPGGALVALVKPQFEAGRQVVARGRGIVTDPEVWRTVLDEVMSACEERGATIMGAMASPITGTDGNVEFLLHARRGDATDQPGPDGAAPDHRGLVDAAVAEALGLVTGPQAP
;
A
#
# COMPACT_ATOMS: atom_id res chain seq x y z
N MET A 1 31.52 22.08 -23.58
CA MET A 1 30.66 20.99 -24.13
C MET A 1 29.53 20.78 -23.16
N SER A 2 28.27 20.96 -23.58
CA SER A 2 27.10 20.70 -22.72
C SER A 2 27.01 19.19 -22.42
N THR A 3 26.99 18.83 -21.16
CA THR A 3 26.91 17.42 -20.76
C THR A 3 25.46 16.97 -20.86
N ARG A 4 25.12 16.23 -21.92
CA ARG A 4 23.79 15.62 -22.05
C ARG A 4 23.52 14.61 -20.95
N ARG A 5 22.34 14.64 -20.40
CA ARG A 5 21.88 13.73 -19.32
C ARG A 5 20.62 12.99 -19.73
N ARG A 6 20.41 11.83 -19.15
CA ARG A 6 19.15 11.09 -19.33
C ARG A 6 17.98 11.92 -18.79
N LEU A 7 16.89 11.93 -19.51
CA LEU A 7 15.68 12.70 -19.18
C LEU A 7 15.16 12.38 -17.77
N ASP A 8 15.11 11.10 -17.40
CA ASP A 8 14.68 10.68 -16.05
C ASP A 8 15.56 11.27 -14.93
N ALA A 9 16.86 11.31 -15.14
CA ALA A 9 17.79 11.89 -14.18
C ALA A 9 17.72 13.44 -14.17
N GLU A 10 17.51 14.05 -15.32
CA GLU A 10 17.43 15.52 -15.45
C GLU A 10 16.14 16.07 -14.84
N LEU A 11 15.01 15.35 -14.94
CA LEU A 11 13.77 15.70 -14.25
C LEU A 11 13.95 15.78 -12.73
N VAL A 12 14.62 14.80 -12.13
CA VAL A 12 14.93 14.82 -10.69
C VAL A 12 15.87 15.95 -10.34
N ARG A 13 16.95 16.12 -11.12
CA ARG A 13 17.94 17.19 -10.89
C ARG A 13 17.31 18.60 -10.91
N ARG A 14 16.28 18.81 -11.75
CA ARG A 14 15.56 20.11 -11.86
C ARG A 14 14.40 20.21 -10.85
N GLY A 15 14.17 19.22 -9.99
CA GLY A 15 13.05 19.22 -9.05
C GLY A 15 11.68 19.06 -9.73
N LEU A 16 11.66 18.62 -11.01
CA LEU A 16 10.43 18.40 -11.78
C LEU A 16 9.80 17.02 -11.49
N ALA A 17 10.55 16.12 -10.85
CA ALA A 17 10.07 14.86 -10.31
C ALA A 17 10.80 14.55 -9.00
N PRO A 18 10.11 13.96 -7.98
CA PRO A 18 10.71 13.66 -6.68
C PRO A 18 11.70 12.49 -6.74
N SER A 19 11.57 11.60 -7.72
CA SER A 19 12.43 10.42 -7.89
C SER A 19 12.54 10.02 -9.36
N ARG A 20 13.57 9.21 -9.69
CA ARG A 20 13.72 8.65 -11.05
C ARG A 20 12.55 7.75 -11.44
N THR A 21 12.01 7.01 -10.51
CA THR A 21 10.82 6.16 -10.74
C THR A 21 9.63 7.03 -11.13
N GLN A 22 9.36 8.10 -10.40
CA GLN A 22 8.28 9.04 -10.73
C GLN A 22 8.53 9.72 -12.09
N ALA A 23 9.76 10.14 -12.36
CA ALA A 23 10.13 10.70 -13.66
C ALA A 23 9.84 9.75 -14.82
N GLN A 24 10.16 8.46 -14.66
CA GLN A 24 9.87 7.42 -15.64
C GLN A 24 8.37 7.22 -15.86
N GLN A 25 7.59 7.24 -14.76
CA GLN A 25 6.12 7.16 -14.83
C GLN A 25 5.52 8.36 -15.57
N ASP A 26 5.99 9.57 -15.27
CA ASP A 26 5.53 10.79 -15.92
C ASP A 26 5.83 10.78 -17.42
N ILE A 27 7.00 10.28 -17.81
CA ILE A 27 7.39 10.12 -19.21
C ILE A 27 6.51 9.06 -19.89
N SER A 28 6.32 7.90 -19.27
CA SER A 28 5.50 6.81 -19.82
C SER A 28 4.03 7.19 -19.93
N ALA A 29 3.53 8.02 -19.02
CA ALA A 29 2.17 8.57 -19.04
C ALA A 29 1.99 9.72 -20.08
N GLY A 30 3.04 10.05 -20.86
CA GLY A 30 2.96 11.10 -21.87
C GLY A 30 2.86 12.51 -21.27
N ARG A 31 3.28 12.72 -20.04
CA ARG A 31 3.19 14.03 -19.36
C ARG A 31 4.41 14.93 -19.56
N VAL A 32 5.49 14.41 -20.12
CA VAL A 32 6.75 15.16 -20.24
C VAL A 32 6.94 15.69 -21.65
N LEU A 33 7.07 17.02 -21.76
CA LEU A 33 7.49 17.71 -22.98
C LEU A 33 8.94 18.15 -22.87
N VAL A 34 9.70 17.95 -23.93
CA VAL A 34 11.07 18.41 -24.08
C VAL A 34 11.17 19.25 -25.36
N GLY A 35 11.50 20.53 -25.26
CA GLY A 35 11.48 21.44 -26.39
C GLY A 35 10.09 21.59 -27.04
N GLY A 36 9.02 21.44 -26.25
CA GLY A 36 7.63 21.46 -26.74
C GLY A 36 7.13 20.16 -27.37
N SER A 37 8.00 19.14 -27.52
CA SER A 37 7.62 17.84 -28.09
C SER A 37 7.51 16.77 -27.01
N LEU A 38 6.54 15.85 -27.17
CA LEU A 38 6.31 14.74 -26.26
C LEU A 38 7.55 13.83 -26.16
N ALA A 39 7.96 13.51 -24.95
CA ALA A 39 9.06 12.61 -24.67
C ALA A 39 8.54 11.29 -24.09
N LEU A 40 8.74 10.18 -24.79
CA LEU A 40 8.24 8.84 -24.42
C LEU A 40 9.33 7.92 -23.89
N LYS A 41 10.61 8.34 -23.92
CA LYS A 41 11.73 7.48 -23.52
C LYS A 41 12.49 8.09 -22.33
N PRO A 42 12.51 7.44 -21.16
CA PRO A 42 13.28 7.92 -20.00
C PRO A 42 14.77 8.08 -20.26
N THR A 43 15.30 7.29 -21.20
CA THR A 43 16.71 7.28 -21.60
C THR A 43 17.05 8.38 -22.61
N ARG A 44 16.08 9.18 -23.11
CA ARG A 44 16.34 10.32 -23.99
C ARG A 44 17.40 11.21 -23.36
N LEU A 45 18.40 11.60 -24.15
CA LEU A 45 19.43 12.54 -23.69
C LEU A 45 18.96 13.97 -23.95
N VAL A 46 19.04 14.80 -22.91
CA VAL A 46 18.63 16.22 -22.95
C VAL A 46 19.79 17.11 -22.53
N ASP A 47 19.88 18.30 -23.11
CA ASP A 47 20.86 19.31 -22.75
C ASP A 47 20.39 20.12 -21.52
N ALA A 48 21.32 20.69 -20.77
CA ALA A 48 21.01 21.45 -19.55
C ALA A 48 20.08 22.66 -19.81
N GLY A 49 20.14 23.26 -21.00
CA GLY A 49 19.30 24.39 -21.41
C GLY A 49 18.03 24.02 -22.14
N GLU A 50 17.79 22.74 -22.43
CA GLU A 50 16.58 22.31 -23.15
C GLU A 50 15.35 22.46 -22.26
N PRO A 51 14.28 23.16 -22.70
CA PRO A 51 13.08 23.34 -21.88
C PRO A 51 12.40 22.00 -21.65
N ILE A 52 12.13 21.69 -20.37
CA ILE A 52 11.37 20.50 -19.97
C ILE A 52 10.15 20.96 -19.18
N VAL A 53 8.98 20.46 -19.55
CA VAL A 53 7.71 20.73 -18.89
C VAL A 53 7.04 19.41 -18.55
N VAL A 54 6.60 19.25 -17.28
CA VAL A 54 5.74 18.16 -16.88
C VAL A 54 4.31 18.69 -16.86
N GLN A 55 3.45 18.08 -17.69
CA GLN A 55 2.05 18.49 -17.86
C GLN A 55 1.14 17.77 -16.87
N GLY A 56 0.05 18.43 -16.50
CA GLY A 56 -0.98 17.90 -15.62
C GLY A 56 -0.65 18.03 -14.13
N PRO A 57 -1.58 17.67 -13.27
CA PRO A 57 -1.34 17.65 -11.83
C PRO A 57 -0.27 16.62 -11.49
N GLY A 58 0.59 16.93 -10.54
CA GLY A 58 1.54 15.97 -9.98
C GLY A 58 0.82 14.73 -9.42
N PRO A 59 1.56 13.69 -9.03
CA PRO A 59 0.95 12.51 -8.42
C PRO A 59 0.14 12.94 -7.18
N ARG A 60 -1.07 12.38 -7.06
CA ARG A 60 -1.98 12.68 -5.93
C ARG A 60 -1.33 12.36 -4.59
N PHE A 61 -0.61 11.24 -4.53
CA PHE A 61 0.07 10.75 -3.34
C PHE A 61 1.58 10.74 -3.49
N VAL A 62 2.31 10.80 -2.38
CA VAL A 62 3.79 10.76 -2.37
C VAL A 62 4.37 9.45 -2.92
N SER A 63 3.58 8.38 -2.96
CA SER A 63 3.91 7.14 -3.64
C SER A 63 2.67 6.43 -4.19
N ARG A 64 2.88 5.43 -5.06
CA ARG A 64 1.79 4.63 -5.65
C ARG A 64 0.98 3.87 -4.59
N ALA A 65 1.59 3.55 -3.44
CA ALA A 65 0.91 2.87 -2.33
C ALA A 65 -0.34 3.63 -1.88
N GLY A 66 -0.33 4.97 -1.88
CA GLY A 66 -1.50 5.77 -1.53
C GLY A 66 -2.74 5.46 -2.35
N ALA A 67 -2.59 5.17 -3.65
CA ALA A 67 -3.72 4.78 -4.51
C ALA A 67 -4.29 3.39 -4.15
N LYS A 68 -3.48 2.48 -3.61
CA LYS A 68 -3.95 1.17 -3.14
C LYS A 68 -4.87 1.35 -1.93
N LEU A 69 -4.40 2.10 -0.93
CA LEU A 69 -5.18 2.36 0.28
C LEU A 69 -6.44 3.17 -0.04
N ASP A 70 -6.33 4.18 -0.89
CA ASP A 70 -7.48 5.03 -1.29
C ASP A 70 -8.62 4.18 -1.87
N ALA A 71 -8.29 3.24 -2.78
CA ALA A 71 -9.25 2.32 -3.35
C ALA A 71 -9.86 1.37 -2.31
N ALA A 72 -9.05 0.87 -1.36
CA ALA A 72 -9.53 -0.01 -0.30
C ALA A 72 -10.48 0.70 0.65
N LEU A 73 -10.13 1.90 1.11
CA LEU A 73 -10.98 2.69 2.00
C LEU A 73 -12.32 3.04 1.35
N GLU A 74 -12.32 3.32 0.04
CA GLU A 74 -13.54 3.55 -0.72
C GLU A 74 -14.37 2.27 -0.89
N ARG A 75 -13.73 1.17 -1.31
CA ARG A 75 -14.41 -0.12 -1.56
C ARG A 75 -15.01 -0.73 -0.31
N PHE A 76 -14.33 -0.61 0.83
CA PHE A 76 -14.75 -1.19 2.11
C PHE A 76 -15.58 -0.22 2.96
N ASP A 77 -15.83 0.99 2.47
CA ASP A 77 -16.54 2.07 3.20
C ASP A 77 -15.94 2.33 4.59
N VAL A 78 -14.60 2.39 4.66
CA VAL A 78 -13.89 2.67 5.91
C VAL A 78 -13.73 4.17 6.10
N ALA A 79 -14.52 4.74 7.01
CA ALA A 79 -14.41 6.15 7.38
C ALA A 79 -13.14 6.40 8.21
N VAL A 80 -12.32 7.37 7.77
CA VAL A 80 -11.04 7.69 8.44
C VAL A 80 -10.96 9.12 8.97
N ALA A 81 -11.97 9.96 8.70
CA ALA A 81 -11.97 11.33 9.19
C ALA A 81 -12.04 11.38 10.73
N GLY A 82 -11.10 12.08 11.35
CA GLY A 82 -11.05 12.24 12.80
C GLY A 82 -10.58 11.01 13.58
N VAL A 83 -10.19 9.89 12.92
CA VAL A 83 -9.71 8.69 13.59
C VAL A 83 -8.20 8.73 13.84
N ARG A 84 -7.76 7.91 14.77
CA ARG A 84 -6.37 7.68 15.13
C ARG A 84 -5.86 6.40 14.48
N VAL A 85 -4.76 6.49 13.73
CA VAL A 85 -4.28 5.39 12.87
C VAL A 85 -2.84 5.02 13.20
N LEU A 86 -2.52 3.72 13.18
CA LEU A 86 -1.16 3.22 13.08
C LEU A 86 -0.91 2.72 11.65
N ASP A 87 0.08 3.32 10.98
CA ASP A 87 0.52 2.93 9.63
C ASP A 87 1.78 2.09 9.73
N ALA A 88 1.63 0.77 9.57
CA ALA A 88 2.69 -0.22 9.70
C ALA A 88 3.40 -0.45 8.36
N GLY A 89 4.69 -0.14 8.30
CA GLY A 89 5.47 -0.14 7.05
C GLY A 89 5.27 1.16 6.27
N ALA A 90 5.35 2.30 6.96
CA ALA A 90 5.06 3.61 6.38
C ALA A 90 5.95 3.96 5.17
N SER A 91 7.21 3.50 5.13
CA SER A 91 8.17 3.72 4.04
C SER A 91 8.21 5.19 3.61
N THR A 92 7.93 5.51 2.35
CA THR A 92 7.88 6.89 1.84
C THR A 92 6.62 7.66 2.25
N GLY A 93 5.67 7.02 2.93
CA GLY A 93 4.45 7.66 3.45
C GLY A 93 3.26 7.64 2.49
N GLY A 94 3.19 6.68 1.57
CA GLY A 94 2.07 6.61 0.62
C GLY A 94 0.72 6.41 1.30
N PHE A 95 0.63 5.47 2.24
CA PHE A 95 -0.57 5.23 3.03
C PHE A 95 -0.86 6.41 3.95
N SER A 96 0.13 6.88 4.68
CA SER A 96 0.02 8.06 5.55
C SER A 96 -0.48 9.29 4.79
N ASP A 97 0.02 9.57 3.57
CA ASP A 97 -0.44 10.70 2.75
C ASP A 97 -1.92 10.55 2.33
N CYS A 98 -2.34 9.34 1.98
CA CYS A 98 -3.74 9.03 1.70
C CYS A 98 -4.63 9.33 2.92
N LEU A 99 -4.22 8.88 4.10
CA LEU A 99 -4.91 9.10 5.36
C LEU A 99 -4.99 10.58 5.72
N LEU A 100 -3.89 11.32 5.57
CA LEU A 100 -3.84 12.77 5.81
C LEU A 100 -4.82 13.54 4.92
N GLN A 101 -4.90 13.18 3.62
CA GLN A 101 -5.82 13.80 2.67
C GLN A 101 -7.29 13.47 2.98
N ARG A 102 -7.56 12.36 3.66
CA ARG A 102 -8.89 11.94 4.12
C ARG A 102 -9.26 12.44 5.52
N GLY A 103 -8.39 13.25 6.14
CA GLY A 103 -8.72 13.99 7.37
C GLY A 103 -8.58 13.20 8.67
N VAL A 104 -7.64 12.26 8.77
CA VAL A 104 -7.32 11.58 10.05
C VAL A 104 -6.90 12.58 11.13
N ALA A 105 -7.14 12.24 12.39
CA ALA A 105 -6.73 13.06 13.55
C ALA A 105 -5.24 12.86 13.88
N GLU A 106 -4.74 11.63 13.85
CA GLU A 106 -3.35 11.30 14.16
C GLU A 106 -2.92 10.07 13.36
N ILE A 107 -1.65 10.05 12.95
CA ILE A 107 -0.97 8.89 12.37
C ILE A 107 0.27 8.56 13.18
N ILE A 108 0.40 7.30 13.59
CA ILE A 108 1.64 6.73 14.12
C ILE A 108 2.28 5.95 12.97
N ALA A 109 3.26 6.55 12.31
CA ALA A 109 3.95 5.98 11.15
C ALA A 109 5.14 5.13 11.61
N VAL A 110 5.00 3.82 11.54
CA VAL A 110 6.01 2.85 12.02
C VAL A 110 6.74 2.24 10.83
N ASP A 111 8.08 2.28 10.87
CA ASP A 111 8.92 1.62 9.85
C ASP A 111 10.23 1.09 10.46
N VAL A 112 10.74 -0.02 9.90
CA VAL A 112 12.05 -0.56 10.24
C VAL A 112 13.20 0.30 9.69
N GLY A 113 12.96 1.06 8.63
CA GLY A 113 13.87 2.03 8.04
C GLY A 113 14.08 3.27 8.91
N TYR A 114 14.83 4.22 8.39
CA TYR A 114 15.10 5.50 9.05
C TYR A 114 15.05 6.63 8.04
N GLY A 115 14.27 7.67 8.35
CA GLY A 115 14.21 8.90 7.56
C GLY A 115 13.70 8.69 6.13
N GLN A 116 12.82 7.71 5.92
CA GLN A 116 12.29 7.39 4.59
C GLN A 116 11.07 8.22 4.21
N LEU A 117 10.33 8.71 5.21
CA LEU A 117 9.10 9.48 4.97
C LEU A 117 9.38 10.73 4.13
N HIS A 118 8.55 10.94 3.13
CA HIS A 118 8.55 12.15 2.33
C HIS A 118 8.32 13.38 3.22
N GLU A 119 9.02 14.49 2.96
CA GLU A 119 8.98 15.71 3.77
C GLU A 119 7.54 16.21 4.02
N ARG A 120 6.68 16.16 3.01
CA ARG A 120 5.27 16.55 3.12
C ARG A 120 4.50 15.74 4.17
N VAL A 121 4.83 14.47 4.36
CA VAL A 121 4.20 13.57 5.32
C VAL A 121 4.86 13.70 6.69
N GLY A 122 6.18 13.58 6.75
CA GLY A 122 6.92 13.65 8.01
C GLY A 122 6.88 15.02 8.69
N GLY A 123 6.58 16.10 7.92
CA GLY A 123 6.41 17.47 8.46
C GLY A 123 4.97 17.80 8.90
N ASP A 124 3.99 16.93 8.66
CA ASP A 124 2.60 17.19 9.09
C ASP A 124 2.47 16.98 10.63
N PRO A 125 1.94 17.95 11.38
CA PRO A 125 1.84 17.86 12.84
C PRO A 125 0.98 16.70 13.34
N ARG A 126 0.16 16.09 12.50
CA ARG A 126 -0.63 14.90 12.83
C ARG A 126 0.17 13.59 12.74
N VAL A 127 1.39 13.63 12.19
CA VAL A 127 2.22 12.43 11.98
C VAL A 127 3.29 12.31 13.07
N ARG A 128 3.23 11.23 13.81
CA ARG A 128 4.28 10.82 14.72
C ARG A 128 5.11 9.71 14.10
N VAL A 129 6.36 10.01 13.77
CA VAL A 129 7.29 9.09 13.13
C VAL A 129 7.93 8.17 14.15
N VAL A 130 7.92 6.86 13.89
CA VAL A 130 8.52 5.82 14.72
C VAL A 130 9.41 4.95 13.83
N ASP A 131 10.60 5.45 13.56
CA ASP A 131 11.62 4.78 12.76
C ASP A 131 12.31 3.64 13.51
N ARG A 132 13.03 2.78 12.77
CA ARG A 132 13.84 1.65 13.29
C ARG A 132 13.06 0.70 14.18
N THR A 133 11.77 0.56 13.93
CA THR A 133 10.87 -0.27 14.72
C THR A 133 10.34 -1.42 13.85
N ASN A 134 10.68 -2.63 14.27
CA ASN A 134 10.15 -3.82 13.64
C ASN A 134 8.72 -4.06 14.15
N VAL A 135 7.75 -4.08 13.23
CA VAL A 135 6.33 -4.30 13.55
C VAL A 135 6.11 -5.62 14.30
N ARG A 136 6.95 -6.64 14.06
CA ARG A 136 6.87 -7.92 14.78
C ARG A 136 7.05 -7.77 16.29
N ASP A 137 7.90 -6.83 16.69
CA ASP A 137 8.28 -6.58 18.09
C ASP A 137 7.64 -5.27 18.59
N LEU A 138 6.55 -4.83 17.95
CA LEU A 138 5.87 -3.58 18.28
C LEU A 138 5.28 -3.64 19.70
N ASP A 139 5.82 -2.82 20.59
CA ASP A 139 5.25 -2.61 21.91
C ASP A 139 3.95 -1.77 21.77
N PRO A 140 2.81 -2.21 22.32
CA PRO A 140 1.59 -1.40 22.35
C PRO A 140 1.80 0.00 22.92
N ALA A 141 2.74 0.18 23.84
CA ALA A 141 3.10 1.48 24.40
C ALA A 141 3.61 2.48 23.32
N VAL A 142 4.14 2.00 22.21
CA VAL A 142 4.50 2.84 21.06
C VAL A 142 3.28 3.53 20.48
N ALA A 143 2.14 2.86 20.43
CA ALA A 143 0.90 3.48 20.03
C ALA A 143 0.41 4.50 21.07
N GLY A 144 0.70 4.32 22.36
CA GLY A 144 0.09 5.04 23.48
C GLY A 144 -1.31 4.50 23.75
N ASP A 145 -2.34 5.32 23.50
CA ASP A 145 -3.72 4.82 23.53
C ASP A 145 -4.03 3.92 22.32
N PRO A 146 -4.97 2.97 22.44
CA PRO A 146 -5.38 2.13 21.33
C PRO A 146 -5.85 2.95 20.12
N VAL A 147 -5.54 2.47 18.91
CA VAL A 147 -5.91 3.14 17.66
C VAL A 147 -7.24 2.62 17.11
N ASP A 148 -7.91 3.44 16.32
CA ASP A 148 -9.17 3.08 15.65
C ASP A 148 -8.93 2.20 14.42
N LEU A 149 -7.83 2.45 13.72
CA LEU A 149 -7.46 1.80 12.47
C LEU A 149 -5.96 1.45 12.48
N VAL A 150 -5.65 0.27 11.98
CA VAL A 150 -4.29 -0.09 11.55
C VAL A 150 -4.29 -0.23 10.04
N THR A 151 -3.36 0.43 9.36
CA THR A 151 -3.02 0.15 7.96
C THR A 151 -1.69 -0.57 7.90
N ALA A 152 -1.51 -1.52 6.97
CA ALA A 152 -0.27 -2.28 6.85
C ALA A 152 0.14 -2.51 5.39
N ASP A 153 1.32 -2.01 5.01
CA ASP A 153 2.00 -2.28 3.73
C ASP A 153 3.41 -2.82 3.99
N LEU A 154 3.50 -4.06 4.45
CA LEU A 154 4.75 -4.68 4.89
C LEU A 154 5.45 -5.41 3.74
N SER A 155 6.77 -5.41 3.75
CA SER A 155 7.59 -6.14 2.78
C SER A 155 8.57 -7.08 3.48
N PHE A 156 8.88 -8.22 2.83
CA PHE A 156 9.82 -9.22 3.31
C PHE A 156 9.44 -9.95 4.60
N ILE A 157 8.19 -9.85 5.00
CA ILE A 157 7.62 -10.55 6.16
C ILE A 157 6.20 -11.01 5.82
N SER A 158 5.79 -12.17 6.35
CA SER A 158 4.40 -12.59 6.28
C SER A 158 3.55 -11.76 7.23
N LEU A 159 2.39 -11.31 6.76
CA LEU A 159 1.42 -10.58 7.58
C LEU A 159 0.99 -11.40 8.81
N ARG A 160 0.86 -12.73 8.66
CA ARG A 160 0.50 -13.66 9.74
C ARG A 160 1.44 -13.58 10.96
N LEU A 161 2.71 -13.26 10.74
CA LEU A 161 3.71 -13.16 11.83
C LEU A 161 3.60 -11.88 12.67
N VAL A 162 2.83 -10.91 12.21
CA VAL A 162 2.69 -9.60 12.84
C VAL A 162 1.25 -9.29 13.29
N LEU A 163 0.29 -10.16 13.00
CA LEU A 163 -1.13 -9.94 13.34
C LEU A 163 -1.34 -9.71 14.83
N ASP A 164 -0.63 -10.44 15.71
CA ASP A 164 -0.74 -10.26 17.17
C ASP A 164 -0.35 -8.83 17.59
N ALA A 165 0.73 -8.31 17.01
CA ALA A 165 1.17 -6.94 17.26
C ALA A 165 0.20 -5.90 16.70
N LEU A 166 -0.31 -6.12 15.47
CA LEU A 166 -1.27 -5.22 14.83
C LEU A 166 -2.61 -5.17 15.56
N PHE A 167 -3.16 -6.33 15.93
CA PHE A 167 -4.39 -6.39 16.70
C PHE A 167 -4.19 -5.91 18.14
N GLY A 168 -2.99 -6.07 18.71
CA GLY A 168 -2.65 -5.61 20.06
C GLY A 168 -2.82 -4.12 20.27
N VAL A 169 -2.56 -3.31 19.23
CA VAL A 169 -2.68 -1.84 19.29
C VAL A 169 -4.07 -1.32 18.88
N LEU A 170 -4.92 -2.14 18.27
CA LEU A 170 -6.28 -1.75 17.92
C LEU A 170 -7.17 -1.73 19.16
N ARG A 171 -8.11 -0.78 19.23
CA ARG A 171 -9.22 -0.86 20.18
C ARG A 171 -10.18 -2.00 19.82
N PRO A 172 -10.98 -2.51 20.75
CA PRO A 172 -12.13 -3.38 20.42
C PRO A 172 -13.01 -2.70 19.36
N GLY A 173 -13.45 -3.47 18.34
CA GLY A 173 -14.19 -2.93 17.19
C GLY A 173 -13.36 -2.10 16.20
N GLY A 174 -12.07 -1.91 16.44
CA GLY A 174 -11.16 -1.21 15.53
C GLY A 174 -10.88 -2.01 14.25
N ALA A 175 -10.50 -1.32 13.18
CA ALA A 175 -10.32 -1.90 11.85
C ALA A 175 -8.84 -2.15 11.50
N LEU A 176 -8.58 -3.21 10.74
CA LEU A 176 -7.32 -3.48 10.05
C LEU A 176 -7.56 -3.42 8.55
N VAL A 177 -6.79 -2.59 7.82
CA VAL A 177 -6.71 -2.63 6.36
C VAL A 177 -5.27 -2.96 5.97
N ALA A 178 -5.04 -4.16 5.48
CA ALA A 178 -3.71 -4.67 5.22
C ALA A 178 -3.51 -5.12 3.78
N LEU A 179 -2.32 -4.86 3.25
CA LEU A 179 -1.90 -5.38 1.96
C LEU A 179 -1.36 -6.80 2.13
N VAL A 180 -2.01 -7.76 1.49
CA VAL A 180 -1.58 -9.15 1.42
C VAL A 180 -0.76 -9.34 0.16
N LYS A 181 0.48 -9.76 0.33
CA LYS A 181 1.45 -9.94 -0.76
C LYS A 181 1.79 -11.42 -0.94
N PRO A 182 1.26 -12.10 -1.96
CA PRO A 182 1.48 -13.53 -2.15
C PRO A 182 2.95 -13.94 -2.13
N GLN A 183 3.85 -13.11 -2.64
CA GLN A 183 5.28 -13.38 -2.66
C GLN A 183 5.93 -13.42 -1.25
N PHE A 184 5.28 -12.88 -0.23
CA PHE A 184 5.77 -12.94 1.16
C PHE A 184 5.00 -13.94 2.02
N GLU A 185 3.87 -14.45 1.53
CA GLU A 185 3.01 -15.41 2.23
C GLU A 185 3.20 -16.86 1.77
N ALA A 186 3.39 -17.09 0.46
CA ALA A 186 3.34 -18.41 -0.17
C ALA A 186 4.54 -19.34 0.10
N GLY A 187 5.50 -18.90 0.91
CA GLY A 187 6.70 -19.67 1.23
C GLY A 187 7.76 -19.66 0.13
N ARG A 188 9.02 -19.86 0.55
CA ARG A 188 10.22 -19.68 -0.30
C ARG A 188 10.25 -20.57 -1.55
N GLN A 189 9.73 -21.80 -1.47
CA GLN A 189 9.78 -22.76 -2.60
C GLN A 189 8.83 -22.34 -3.75
N VAL A 190 7.66 -21.83 -3.43
CA VAL A 190 6.67 -21.35 -4.41
C VAL A 190 7.24 -20.11 -5.11
N VAL A 191 7.73 -19.16 -4.32
CA VAL A 191 8.29 -17.89 -4.81
C VAL A 191 9.53 -18.10 -5.69
N ALA A 192 10.40 -19.05 -5.33
CA ALA A 192 11.60 -19.36 -6.10
C ALA A 192 11.27 -19.91 -7.51
N ARG A 193 10.21 -20.72 -7.64
CA ARG A 193 9.74 -21.24 -8.96
C ARG A 193 9.32 -20.11 -9.90
N GLY A 194 8.68 -19.06 -9.36
CA GLY A 194 8.23 -17.88 -10.11
C GLY A 194 9.27 -16.76 -10.22
N ARG A 195 10.54 -17.00 -9.82
CA ARG A 195 11.60 -15.96 -9.80
C ARG A 195 11.19 -14.70 -9.03
N GLY A 196 10.45 -14.86 -7.95
CA GLY A 196 9.95 -13.76 -7.13
C GLY A 196 8.53 -13.29 -7.49
N ILE A 197 7.94 -13.79 -8.59
CA ILE A 197 6.58 -13.42 -9.01
C ILE A 197 5.65 -14.62 -8.84
N VAL A 198 4.53 -14.41 -8.16
CA VAL A 198 3.48 -15.40 -7.94
C VAL A 198 2.32 -15.07 -8.88
N THR A 199 2.09 -15.95 -9.89
CA THR A 199 1.06 -15.75 -10.92
C THR A 199 -0.04 -16.82 -10.86
N ASP A 200 0.12 -17.85 -10.04
CA ASP A 200 -0.83 -18.95 -9.92
C ASP A 200 -2.05 -18.53 -9.06
N PRO A 201 -3.26 -18.52 -9.62
CA PRO A 201 -4.47 -18.14 -8.88
C PRO A 201 -4.78 -19.07 -7.69
N GLU A 202 -4.37 -20.34 -7.73
CA GLU A 202 -4.59 -21.25 -6.60
C GLU A 202 -3.66 -20.90 -5.44
N VAL A 203 -2.46 -20.40 -5.71
CA VAL A 203 -1.58 -19.87 -4.67
C VAL A 203 -2.17 -18.59 -4.07
N TRP A 204 -2.79 -17.72 -4.88
CA TRP A 204 -3.47 -16.53 -4.37
C TRP A 204 -4.63 -16.88 -3.45
N ARG A 205 -5.46 -17.90 -3.83
CA ARG A 205 -6.55 -18.40 -2.99
C ARG A 205 -6.04 -18.92 -1.64
N THR A 206 -5.05 -19.79 -1.70
CA THR A 206 -4.44 -20.38 -0.50
C THR A 206 -3.90 -19.30 0.44
N VAL A 207 -3.18 -18.31 -0.10
CA VAL A 207 -2.61 -17.20 0.67
C VAL A 207 -3.69 -16.35 1.34
N LEU A 208 -4.74 -15.99 0.58
CA LEU A 208 -5.85 -15.21 1.14
C LEU A 208 -6.56 -15.98 2.25
N ASP A 209 -6.86 -17.23 2.01
CA ASP A 209 -7.53 -18.12 2.97
C ASP A 209 -6.72 -18.26 4.27
N GLU A 210 -5.40 -18.51 4.17
CA GLU A 210 -4.51 -18.61 5.32
C GLU A 210 -4.40 -17.29 6.11
N VAL A 211 -4.36 -16.15 5.45
CA VAL A 211 -4.27 -14.84 6.13
C VAL A 211 -5.59 -14.49 6.80
N MET A 212 -6.72 -14.73 6.13
CA MET A 212 -8.06 -14.50 6.70
C MET A 212 -8.29 -15.39 7.92
N SER A 213 -8.01 -16.71 7.80
CA SER A 213 -8.11 -17.66 8.92
C SER A 213 -7.25 -17.23 10.10
N ALA A 214 -6.02 -16.76 9.84
CA ALA A 214 -5.14 -16.27 10.90
C ALA A 214 -5.69 -15.01 11.62
N CYS A 215 -6.46 -14.16 10.93
CA CYS A 215 -7.17 -13.05 11.57
C CYS A 215 -8.33 -13.56 12.44
N GLU A 216 -9.12 -14.51 11.93
CA GLU A 216 -10.27 -15.11 12.65
C GLU A 216 -9.83 -15.86 13.91
N GLU A 217 -8.71 -16.59 13.85
CA GLU A 217 -8.10 -17.25 15.02
C GLU A 217 -7.77 -16.26 16.15
N ARG A 218 -7.61 -14.97 15.84
CA ARG A 218 -7.37 -13.85 16.77
C ARG A 218 -8.64 -13.11 17.17
N GLY A 219 -9.80 -13.67 16.84
CA GLY A 219 -11.10 -13.08 17.17
C GLY A 219 -11.47 -11.88 16.29
N ALA A 220 -10.86 -11.74 15.12
CA ALA A 220 -11.27 -10.72 14.17
C ALA A 220 -12.35 -11.26 13.22
N THR A 221 -13.20 -10.37 12.72
CA THR A 221 -14.17 -10.65 11.66
C THR A 221 -13.63 -10.12 10.33
N ILE A 222 -13.63 -10.94 9.29
CA ILE A 222 -13.29 -10.50 7.94
C ILE A 222 -14.47 -9.71 7.37
N MET A 223 -14.19 -8.48 6.95
CA MET A 223 -15.18 -7.54 6.42
C MET A 223 -15.14 -7.46 4.89
N GLY A 224 -14.01 -7.81 4.27
CA GLY A 224 -13.85 -7.79 2.83
C GLY A 224 -12.44 -8.05 2.35
N ALA A 225 -12.34 -8.44 1.08
CA ALA A 225 -11.09 -8.56 0.35
C ALA A 225 -11.26 -8.05 -1.07
N MET A 226 -10.20 -7.52 -1.67
CA MET A 226 -10.18 -7.09 -3.07
C MET A 226 -8.78 -7.21 -3.66
N ALA A 227 -8.68 -7.31 -4.99
CA ALA A 227 -7.40 -7.13 -5.65
C ALA A 227 -6.94 -5.67 -5.55
N SER A 228 -5.65 -5.45 -5.35
CA SER A 228 -5.07 -4.11 -5.44
C SER A 228 -5.23 -3.56 -6.87
N PRO A 229 -5.67 -2.30 -7.05
CA PRO A 229 -5.85 -1.72 -8.38
C PRO A 229 -4.55 -1.59 -9.18
N ILE A 230 -3.42 -1.70 -8.50
CA ILE A 230 -2.09 -1.65 -9.11
C ILE A 230 -1.21 -2.77 -8.54
N THR A 231 -0.38 -3.34 -9.41
CA THR A 231 0.58 -4.37 -9.01
C THR A 231 1.73 -3.81 -8.16
N GLY A 232 2.41 -4.69 -7.44
CA GLY A 232 3.66 -4.39 -6.77
C GLY A 232 4.77 -3.96 -7.74
N THR A 233 5.91 -3.51 -7.19
CA THR A 233 7.03 -2.97 -7.99
C THR A 233 7.57 -3.97 -9.01
N ASP A 234 7.59 -5.26 -8.66
CA ASP A 234 8.07 -6.33 -9.51
C ASP A 234 6.97 -6.98 -10.38
N GLY A 235 5.75 -6.41 -10.36
CA GLY A 235 4.61 -6.90 -11.13
C GLY A 235 3.76 -7.95 -10.42
N ASN A 236 4.03 -8.26 -9.15
CA ASN A 236 3.19 -9.15 -8.36
C ASN A 236 1.79 -8.57 -8.18
N VAL A 237 0.78 -9.43 -8.31
CA VAL A 237 -0.56 -9.13 -7.83
C VAL A 237 -0.52 -9.06 -6.30
N GLU A 238 -1.21 -8.09 -5.75
CA GLU A 238 -1.36 -7.89 -4.32
C GLU A 238 -2.85 -7.74 -3.99
N PHE A 239 -3.21 -8.01 -2.74
CA PHE A 239 -4.61 -7.94 -2.31
C PHE A 239 -4.72 -7.02 -1.09
N LEU A 240 -5.90 -6.42 -0.92
CA LEU A 240 -6.23 -5.65 0.28
C LEU A 240 -7.28 -6.43 1.07
N LEU A 241 -7.01 -6.57 2.35
CA LEU A 241 -7.87 -7.24 3.32
C LEU A 241 -8.40 -6.21 4.31
N HIS A 242 -9.69 -6.25 4.59
CA HIS A 242 -10.32 -5.51 5.68
C HIS A 242 -10.81 -6.50 6.74
N ALA A 243 -10.33 -6.33 7.96
CA ALA A 243 -10.77 -7.09 9.11
C ALA A 243 -11.14 -6.15 10.26
N ARG A 244 -12.05 -6.54 11.13
CA ARG A 244 -12.44 -5.81 12.34
C ARG A 244 -12.05 -6.63 13.57
N ARG A 245 -11.35 -6.01 14.52
CA ARG A 245 -11.08 -6.63 15.80
C ARG A 245 -12.41 -6.87 16.54
N GLY A 246 -12.64 -8.10 17.00
CA GLY A 246 -13.82 -8.43 17.78
C GLY A 246 -13.94 -7.56 19.04
N ASP A 247 -15.16 -7.25 19.40
CA ASP A 247 -15.50 -6.62 20.67
C ASP A 247 -16.08 -7.71 21.60
N ALA A 248 -15.89 -7.55 22.91
CA ALA A 248 -16.47 -8.45 23.91
C ALA A 248 -18.03 -8.49 23.86
N THR A 249 -18.63 -7.53 23.16
CA THR A 249 -20.07 -7.43 22.90
C THR A 249 -20.52 -7.99 21.56
N ASP A 250 -19.58 -8.38 20.67
CA ASP A 250 -19.87 -9.00 19.37
C ASP A 250 -20.44 -10.41 19.60
N GLN A 251 -21.68 -10.49 20.06
CA GLN A 251 -22.48 -11.70 19.91
C GLN A 251 -22.85 -11.81 18.42
N PRO A 252 -22.70 -12.99 17.77
CA PRO A 252 -23.26 -13.15 16.44
C PRO A 252 -24.75 -12.80 16.51
N GLY A 253 -25.15 -11.76 15.75
CA GLY A 253 -26.55 -11.39 15.66
C GLY A 253 -27.40 -12.58 15.20
N PRO A 254 -28.72 -12.57 15.43
CA PRO A 254 -29.60 -13.68 15.07
C PRO A 254 -29.56 -14.04 13.57
N ASP A 255 -29.08 -13.17 12.73
CA ASP A 255 -28.82 -13.38 11.30
C ASP A 255 -27.34 -13.69 10.98
N GLY A 256 -26.56 -14.10 11.98
CA GLY A 256 -25.12 -14.29 11.97
C GLY A 256 -24.59 -15.28 10.92
N ALA A 257 -24.85 -15.02 9.66
CA ALA A 257 -24.03 -15.56 8.60
C ALA A 257 -22.66 -14.88 8.71
N ALA A 258 -21.66 -15.63 9.17
CA ALA A 258 -20.26 -15.25 8.96
C ALA A 258 -20.11 -14.87 7.47
N PRO A 259 -19.41 -13.78 7.13
CA PRO A 259 -19.19 -13.45 5.74
C PRO A 259 -18.68 -14.69 5.03
N ASP A 260 -19.23 -14.98 3.84
CA ASP A 260 -18.81 -16.11 3.03
C ASP A 260 -17.33 -15.93 2.66
N HIS A 261 -16.47 -16.43 3.54
CA HIS A 261 -15.01 -16.36 3.43
C HIS A 261 -14.56 -16.80 2.03
N ARG A 262 -15.11 -17.94 1.56
CA ARG A 262 -14.78 -18.48 0.26
C ARG A 262 -15.25 -17.57 -0.88
N GLY A 263 -16.41 -16.99 -0.77
CA GLY A 263 -16.94 -16.02 -1.74
C GLY A 263 -16.08 -14.76 -1.82
N LEU A 264 -15.57 -14.26 -0.69
CA LEU A 264 -14.64 -13.12 -0.66
C LEU A 264 -13.32 -13.45 -1.36
N VAL A 265 -12.74 -14.63 -1.11
CA VAL A 265 -11.51 -15.10 -1.74
C VAL A 265 -11.70 -15.22 -3.25
N ASP A 266 -12.76 -15.90 -3.68
CA ASP A 266 -13.04 -16.12 -5.12
C ASP A 266 -13.29 -14.80 -5.85
N ALA A 267 -14.00 -13.84 -5.26
CA ALA A 267 -14.23 -12.53 -5.82
C ALA A 267 -12.93 -11.74 -5.99
N ALA A 268 -12.09 -11.69 -4.95
CA ALA A 268 -10.80 -10.98 -5.01
C ALA A 268 -9.85 -11.59 -6.07
N VAL A 269 -9.81 -12.93 -6.18
CA VAL A 269 -9.00 -13.60 -7.21
C VAL A 269 -9.54 -13.38 -8.61
N ALA A 270 -10.87 -13.34 -8.79
CA ALA A 270 -11.47 -13.01 -10.08
C ALA A 270 -11.15 -11.57 -10.53
N GLU A 271 -11.19 -10.61 -9.61
CA GLU A 271 -10.73 -9.23 -9.86
C GLU A 271 -9.25 -9.21 -10.30
N ALA A 272 -8.38 -9.94 -9.61
CA ALA A 272 -6.95 -10.02 -9.94
C ALA A 272 -6.71 -10.60 -11.34
N LEU A 273 -7.44 -11.64 -11.72
CA LEU A 273 -7.36 -12.22 -13.06
C LEU A 273 -7.78 -11.21 -14.13
N GLY A 274 -8.82 -10.41 -13.88
CA GLY A 274 -9.24 -9.33 -14.77
C GLY A 274 -8.14 -8.27 -14.97
N LEU A 275 -7.36 -7.95 -13.95
CA LEU A 275 -6.24 -7.00 -14.03
C LEU A 275 -5.05 -7.55 -14.86
N VAL A 276 -4.79 -8.85 -14.77
CA VAL A 276 -3.66 -9.48 -15.48
C VAL A 276 -3.99 -9.77 -16.94
N THR A 277 -5.25 -10.13 -17.26
CA THR A 277 -5.70 -10.52 -18.59
C THR A 277 -6.33 -9.39 -19.40
N GLY A 278 -6.72 -8.30 -18.72
CA GLY A 278 -7.29 -7.13 -19.38
C GLY A 278 -6.28 -6.40 -20.27
N PRO A 279 -6.73 -5.65 -21.30
CA PRO A 279 -5.84 -4.83 -22.09
C PRO A 279 -5.15 -3.83 -21.18
N GLN A 280 -3.82 -3.95 -21.06
CA GLN A 280 -3.02 -2.93 -20.38
C GLN A 280 -3.29 -1.61 -21.10
N ALA A 281 -3.84 -0.63 -20.39
CA ALA A 281 -4.03 0.70 -20.94
C ALA A 281 -2.67 1.23 -21.42
N PRO A 282 -2.64 1.85 -22.61
CA PRO A 282 -1.42 2.26 -23.31
C PRO A 282 -0.60 3.31 -22.54
#